data_bb3fa74ad1484db4cf496af5117991d5
#
_entry.id   bb3fa74ad1484db4cf496af5117991d5
#
_cell.length_a   1.000
_cell.length_b   1.000
_cell.length_c   1.000
_cell.angle_alpha   90.00
_cell.angle_beta   90.00
_cell.angle_gamma   90.00
#
_symmetry.space_group_name_H-M   'P 1'
#
loop_
_entity.id
_entity.type
_entity.pdbx_description
1 polymer ?
#
loop_
_entity_poly.entity_id
_entity_poly.type
_entity_poly.pdbx_seq_one_letter_code
_entity_poly.pdbx_strand_id
1 'polypeptide(L)'
;MCTMITQQVEIDGSGKGREGWFALNQANVSYDHPFNAPLEHALNIDFVHDAQGPGARVAVELSAEAARSLVNTILAVLDEAEAGGHLA
;
A
#
# COMPACT_ATOMS: atom_id res chain seq x y z
N MET A 1 -5.52 -21.79 -9.40
CA MET A 1 -4.90 -20.54 -9.78
C MET A 1 -5.58 -19.35 -9.15
N CYS A 2 -4.90 -18.67 -8.34
CA CYS A 2 -5.54 -17.68 -7.50
C CYS A 2 -5.14 -16.25 -7.77
N THR A 3 -3.99 -16.05 -8.39
CA THR A 3 -3.55 -14.69 -8.65
C THR A 3 -4.42 -14.09 -9.73
N MET A 4 -5.06 -12.98 -9.40
CA MET A 4 -5.97 -12.36 -10.32
C MET A 4 -5.34 -11.16 -10.99
N ILE A 5 -4.86 -10.20 -10.21
CA ILE A 5 -4.26 -8.98 -10.74
C ILE A 5 -3.15 -8.58 -9.80
N THR A 6 -1.98 -8.30 -10.37
CA THR A 6 -0.84 -7.84 -9.56
C THR A 6 -0.13 -6.75 -10.31
N GLN A 7 0.15 -5.64 -9.64
CA GLN A 7 0.93 -4.55 -10.21
C GLN A 7 1.90 -4.05 -9.16
N GLN A 8 2.96 -3.44 -9.62
CA GLN A 8 4.06 -2.99 -8.79
C GLN A 8 4.40 -1.56 -9.14
N VAL A 9 4.70 -0.76 -8.14
CA VAL A 9 5.06 0.63 -8.37
C VAL A 9 6.23 0.98 -7.46
N GLU A 10 7.15 1.79 -8.00
CA GLU A 10 8.24 2.35 -7.20
C GLU A 10 7.69 3.50 -6.38
N ILE A 11 8.07 3.54 -5.11
CA ILE A 11 7.67 4.61 -4.22
C ILE A 11 8.89 5.11 -3.46
N ASP A 12 8.68 6.20 -2.76
CA ASP A 12 9.73 6.89 -2.03
C ASP A 12 9.14 7.29 -0.70
N GLY A 13 9.47 6.55 0.34
CA GLY A 13 8.86 6.81 1.63
C GLY A 13 9.44 5.95 2.73
N SER A 14 8.75 5.89 3.84
CA SER A 14 9.15 5.05 4.95
C SER A 14 7.93 4.41 5.59
N GLY A 15 8.13 3.27 6.18
CA GLY A 15 7.09 2.55 6.88
C GLY A 15 7.56 2.12 8.24
N LYS A 16 6.61 1.94 9.13
CA LYS A 16 6.93 1.49 10.48
C LYS A 16 6.60 0.01 10.60
N GLY A 17 7.61 -0.77 10.85
CA GLY A 17 7.47 -2.18 11.08
C GLY A 17 7.61 -2.52 12.55
N ARG A 18 7.77 -3.79 12.81
CA ARG A 18 7.86 -4.30 14.17
C ARG A 18 9.06 -3.75 14.93
N GLU A 19 10.15 -3.52 14.23
CA GLU A 19 11.39 -3.08 14.85
C GLU A 19 11.68 -1.60 14.61
N GLY A 20 10.69 -0.86 14.13
CA GLY A 20 10.85 0.58 13.93
C GLY A 20 10.63 0.98 12.48
N TRP A 21 11.09 2.18 12.16
CA TRP A 21 10.90 2.75 10.83
C TRP A 21 11.98 2.25 9.88
N PHE A 22 11.61 2.03 8.63
CA PHE A 22 12.56 1.66 7.59
C PHE A 22 12.12 2.29 6.27
N ALA A 23 13.07 2.46 5.36
CA ALA A 23 12.78 3.04 4.05
C ALA A 23 11.97 2.07 3.20
N LEU A 24 11.06 2.61 2.41
CA LEU A 24 10.28 1.84 1.45
C LEU A 24 10.67 2.28 0.05
N ASN A 25 10.78 1.33 -0.87
CA ASN A 25 11.08 1.68 -2.25
C ASN A 25 10.11 1.06 -3.24
N GLN A 26 9.15 0.29 -2.76
CA GLN A 26 8.27 -0.43 -3.68
C GLN A 26 6.95 -0.75 -3.00
N ALA A 27 5.87 -0.68 -3.76
CA ALA A 27 4.57 -1.17 -3.32
C ALA A 27 4.08 -2.19 -4.34
N ASN A 28 3.67 -3.35 -3.84
CA ASN A 28 3.08 -4.40 -4.65
C ASN A 28 1.60 -4.42 -4.35
N VAL A 29 0.79 -4.22 -5.38
CA VAL A 29 -0.66 -4.12 -5.22
C VAL A 29 -1.30 -5.28 -5.97
N SER A 30 -2.14 -6.03 -5.29
CA SER A 30 -2.80 -7.17 -5.92
C SER A 30 -4.26 -7.26 -5.47
N TYR A 31 -5.05 -7.92 -6.27
CA TYR A 31 -6.42 -8.29 -5.89
C TYR A 31 -6.49 -9.80 -5.92
N ASP A 32 -6.54 -10.42 -4.75
CA ASP A 32 -6.39 -11.86 -4.61
C ASP A 32 -6.90 -12.27 -3.24
N HIS A 33 -6.74 -13.55 -2.90
CA HIS A 33 -7.14 -14.05 -1.59
C HIS A 33 -6.29 -13.40 -0.49
N PRO A 34 -6.93 -12.87 0.57
CA PRO A 34 -6.16 -12.31 1.69
C PRO A 34 -5.64 -13.41 2.60
N PHE A 35 -4.65 -13.06 3.41
CA PHE A 35 -4.14 -13.98 4.42
C PHE A 35 -4.94 -13.92 5.71
N ASN A 36 -5.44 -12.76 6.07
CA ASN A 36 -6.03 -12.56 7.38
C ASN A 36 -7.47 -12.03 7.34
N ALA A 37 -7.76 -11.08 6.46
CA ALA A 37 -9.08 -10.47 6.43
C ALA A 37 -10.15 -11.50 6.07
N PRO A 38 -11.35 -11.40 6.68
CA PRO A 38 -12.42 -12.37 6.40
C PRO A 38 -13.16 -12.05 5.11
N LEU A 39 -12.42 -12.01 4.02
CA LEU A 39 -12.93 -11.68 2.70
C LEU A 39 -12.50 -12.78 1.73
N GLU A 40 -13.32 -13.03 0.74
CA GLU A 40 -12.95 -14.01 -0.27
C GLU A 40 -11.83 -13.48 -1.15
N HIS A 41 -11.91 -12.19 -1.50
CA HIS A 41 -10.86 -11.49 -2.23
C HIS A 41 -10.65 -10.14 -1.60
N ALA A 42 -9.44 -9.64 -1.65
CA ALA A 42 -9.08 -8.36 -1.04
C ALA A 42 -8.10 -7.62 -1.91
N LEU A 43 -8.07 -6.32 -1.75
CA LEU A 43 -7.02 -5.47 -2.29
C LEU A 43 -5.86 -5.57 -1.29
N ASN A 44 -4.77 -6.15 -1.72
CA ASN A 44 -3.61 -6.40 -0.87
C ASN A 44 -2.48 -5.47 -1.29
N ILE A 45 -1.87 -4.82 -0.33
CA ILE A 45 -0.74 -3.94 -0.59
C ILE A 45 0.42 -4.39 0.29
N ASP A 46 1.56 -4.64 -0.33
CA ASP A 46 2.81 -4.88 0.39
C ASP A 46 3.74 -3.72 0.11
N PHE A 47 4.08 -2.99 1.16
CA PHE A 47 5.08 -1.93 1.10
C PHE A 47 6.40 -2.55 1.54
N VAL A 48 7.42 -2.47 0.69
CA VAL A 48 8.65 -3.21 0.94
C VAL A 48 9.88 -2.37 0.63
N HIS A 49 11.02 -2.83 1.13
CA HIS A 49 12.31 -2.42 0.63
C HIS A 49 12.97 -3.71 0.15
N ASP A 50 13.01 -3.91 -1.16
CA ASP A 50 13.37 -5.20 -1.74
C ASP A 50 14.81 -5.63 -1.40
N ALA A 51 15.70 -4.68 -1.20
CA ALA A 51 17.09 -5.00 -0.87
C ALA A 51 17.29 -5.40 0.58
N GLN A 52 16.32 -5.15 1.46
CA GLN A 52 16.44 -5.45 2.88
C GLN A 52 15.78 -6.77 3.28
N GLY A 53 15.25 -7.49 2.32
CA GLY A 53 14.70 -8.81 2.57
C GLY A 53 13.27 -8.79 3.10
N PRO A 54 12.74 -9.98 3.42
CA PRO A 54 11.30 -10.11 3.73
C PRO A 54 10.88 -9.45 5.04
N GLY A 55 11.83 -9.13 5.92
CA GLY A 55 11.50 -8.44 7.16
C GLY A 55 11.15 -6.97 6.97
N ALA A 56 11.57 -6.37 5.86
CA ALA A 56 11.29 -4.97 5.55
C ALA A 56 10.00 -4.88 4.75
N ARG A 57 8.87 -5.06 5.45
CA ARG A 57 7.59 -5.19 4.78
C ARG A 57 6.46 -4.73 5.69
N VAL A 58 5.53 -3.97 5.10
CA VAL A 58 4.27 -3.63 5.76
C VAL A 58 3.15 -4.09 4.85
N ALA A 59 2.31 -4.98 5.34
CA ALA A 59 1.23 -5.58 4.56
C ALA A 59 -0.11 -5.01 4.99
N VAL A 60 -0.98 -4.76 4.00
CA VAL A 60 -2.32 -4.23 4.24
C VAL A 60 -3.30 -5.02 3.38
N GLU A 61 -4.45 -5.34 3.96
CA GLU A 61 -5.54 -6.03 3.26
C GLU A 61 -6.81 -5.20 3.41
N LEU A 62 -7.45 -4.86 2.30
CA LEU A 62 -8.63 -4.01 2.29
C LEU A 62 -9.71 -4.61 1.41
N SER A 63 -10.97 -4.33 1.75
CA SER A 63 -12.04 -4.60 0.79
C SER A 63 -11.88 -3.66 -0.40
N ALA A 64 -12.49 -4.03 -1.54
CA ALA A 64 -12.43 -3.16 -2.71
C ALA A 64 -13.03 -1.79 -2.41
N GLU A 65 -14.10 -1.77 -1.64
CA GLU A 65 -14.76 -0.52 -1.29
C GLU A 65 -13.85 0.35 -0.42
N ALA A 66 -13.20 -0.25 0.58
CA ALA A 66 -12.28 0.47 1.45
C ALA A 66 -11.09 1.00 0.66
N ALA A 67 -10.59 0.20 -0.28
CA ALA A 67 -9.46 0.63 -1.11
C ALA A 67 -9.83 1.84 -1.95
N ARG A 68 -11.03 1.86 -2.55
CA ARG A 68 -11.48 3.00 -3.34
C ARG A 68 -11.64 4.24 -2.48
N SER A 69 -12.19 4.08 -1.28
CA SER A 69 -12.31 5.19 -0.34
C SER A 69 -10.95 5.75 0.02
N LEU A 70 -9.99 4.88 0.25
CA LEU A 70 -8.64 5.30 0.61
C LEU A 70 -7.98 6.08 -0.52
N VAL A 71 -8.09 5.58 -1.75
CA VAL A 71 -7.53 6.27 -2.92
C VAL A 71 -8.14 7.66 -3.05
N ASN A 72 -9.44 7.77 -2.95
CA ASN A 72 -10.13 9.05 -3.06
C ASN A 72 -9.71 10.01 -1.96
N THR A 73 -9.52 9.51 -0.74
CA THR A 73 -9.08 10.32 0.38
C THR A 73 -7.66 10.83 0.17
N ILE A 74 -6.77 9.96 -0.32
CA ILE A 74 -5.40 10.35 -0.62
C ILE A 74 -5.39 11.48 -1.65
N LEU A 75 -6.15 11.32 -2.73
CA LEU A 75 -6.21 12.33 -3.77
C LEU A 75 -6.75 13.65 -3.23
N ALA A 76 -7.78 13.59 -2.40
CA ALA A 76 -8.38 14.80 -1.82
C ALA A 76 -7.38 15.55 -0.95
N VAL A 77 -6.63 14.82 -0.13
CA VAL A 77 -5.62 15.44 0.75
C VAL A 77 -4.51 16.09 -0.08
N LEU A 78 -4.07 15.40 -1.13
CA LEU A 78 -3.01 15.93 -2.00
C LEU A 78 -3.50 17.19 -2.74
N ASP A 79 -4.74 17.17 -3.22
CA ASP A 79 -5.32 18.33 -3.91
C ASP A 79 -5.42 19.52 -2.95
N GLU A 80 -5.82 19.27 -1.73
CA GLU A 80 -5.93 20.30 -0.72
C GLU A 80 -4.55 20.87 -0.38
N ALA A 81 -3.55 19.99 -0.25
CA ALA A 81 -2.18 20.43 0.03
C ALA A 81 -1.63 21.27 -1.12
N GLU A 82 -1.94 20.87 -2.35
CA GLU A 82 -1.49 21.63 -3.52
C GLU A 82 -2.14 23.00 -3.57
N ALA A 83 -3.44 23.07 -3.30
CA ALA A 83 -4.17 24.35 -3.30
C ALA A 83 -3.64 25.28 -2.22
N GLY A 84 -3.16 24.74 -1.10
CA GLY A 84 -2.55 25.54 -0.03
C GLY A 84 -1.09 25.84 -0.23
N GLY A 85 -0.49 25.39 -1.33
CA GLY A 85 0.92 25.65 -1.61
C GLY A 85 1.89 24.82 -0.78
N HIS A 86 1.45 23.67 -0.27
CA HIS A 86 2.27 22.84 0.61
C HIS A 86 3.06 21.75 -0.11
N LEU A 87 2.77 21.49 -1.37
CA LEU A 87 3.50 20.47 -2.11
C LEU A 87 4.85 21.02 -2.56
N ALA A 88 5.86 20.19 -2.36
CA ALA A 88 7.23 20.54 -2.73
C ALA A 88 7.55 20.08 -4.14
#